data_17be10e3703b321f0b1b7177736f5309
#
_entry.id   17be10e3703b321f0b1b7177736f5309
#
_cell.length_a   1.000
_cell.length_b   1.000
_cell.length_c   1.000
_cell.angle_alpha   90.00
_cell.angle_beta   90.00
_cell.angle_gamma   90.00
#
_symmetry.space_group_name_H-M   'P 1'
#
loop_
_entity.id
_entity.type
_entity.pdbx_description
1 polymer ?
#
loop_
_entity_poly.entity_id
_entity_poly.type
_entity_poly.pdbx_seq_one_letter_code
_entity_poly.pdbx_strand_id
1 'polypeptide(L)'
;QSLKTFFNIKVRRMKPMENRKIFQTPDWMSDGYYTFCPRDSVTVIGDTIIESPMTLRSRYFETFGFRDQFIDYMKDGARWVSAPKPRLTDDNYQRYNLDELTLTNAEPIFDAANILRCNNDILYLLSNTGNKLGAKWLQNFLGDEYKVHVLENMYSYIHIDSTIALLREGLCLLNPERVNEDNMPEVLKSWDKIWCPPCEDIGYYGDFNHAST
;
A
#
# COMPACT_ATOMS: atom_id res chain seq x y z
N GLN A 1 11.98 25.43 7.42
CA GLN A 1 12.66 24.73 8.53
C GLN A 1 12.49 23.25 8.35
N SER A 2 13.57 22.47 8.47
CA SER A 2 13.51 21.02 8.31
C SER A 2 12.92 20.35 9.55
N LEU A 3 12.32 19.17 9.39
CA LEU A 3 11.84 18.33 10.50
C LEU A 3 12.92 18.11 11.56
N LYS A 4 14.19 17.97 11.11
CA LYS A 4 15.35 17.83 12.00
C LYS A 4 15.50 19.03 12.94
N THR A 5 15.35 20.25 12.43
CA THR A 5 15.54 21.47 13.20
C THR A 5 14.36 21.74 14.13
N PHE A 6 13.14 21.46 13.66
CA PHE A 6 11.94 21.80 14.41
C PHE A 6 11.57 20.77 15.47
N PHE A 7 11.71 19.48 15.15
CA PHE A 7 11.30 18.38 16.03
C PHE A 7 12.47 17.55 16.60
N ASN A 8 13.70 17.93 16.34
CA ASN A 8 14.90 17.16 16.71
C ASN A 8 14.85 15.69 16.19
N ILE A 9 14.22 15.48 15.05
CA ILE A 9 14.06 14.14 14.45
C ILE A 9 15.28 13.82 13.59
N LYS A 10 15.86 12.62 13.77
CA LYS A 10 16.90 12.10 12.89
C LYS A 10 16.29 11.74 11.53
N VAL A 11 16.53 12.58 10.54
CA VAL A 11 16.07 12.33 9.16
C VAL A 11 17.10 11.49 8.43
N ARG A 12 16.72 10.31 8.00
CA ARG A 12 17.49 9.46 7.07
C ARG A 12 16.87 9.56 5.68
N ARG A 13 17.66 9.93 4.71
CA ARG A 13 17.21 10.00 3.32
C ARG A 13 17.63 8.75 2.58
N MET A 14 16.73 8.25 1.74
CA MET A 14 17.07 7.22 0.77
C MET A 14 18.07 7.75 -0.26
N LYS A 15 18.80 6.87 -0.92
CA LYS A 15 19.58 7.23 -2.10
C LYS A 15 18.63 7.50 -3.26
N PRO A 16 18.69 8.69 -3.88
CA PRO A 16 17.92 8.93 -5.08
C PRO A 16 18.41 7.99 -6.18
N MET A 17 17.51 7.31 -6.83
CA MET A 17 17.79 6.63 -8.09
C MET A 17 17.43 7.61 -9.21
N GLU A 18 18.20 7.62 -10.29
CA GLU A 18 17.97 8.55 -11.39
C GLU A 18 16.72 8.16 -12.18
N ASN A 19 15.74 9.03 -12.25
CA ASN A 19 14.46 8.83 -12.96
C ASN A 19 14.62 8.58 -14.48
N ARG A 20 15.83 8.61 -15.00
CA ARG A 20 16.11 8.44 -16.44
C ARG A 20 16.66 7.06 -16.78
N LYS A 21 16.80 6.16 -15.79
CA LYS A 21 17.28 4.80 -16.08
C LYS A 21 16.12 3.95 -16.58
N ILE A 22 16.40 3.19 -17.63
CA ILE A 22 15.51 2.13 -18.09
C ILE A 22 15.76 0.90 -17.22
N PHE A 23 14.69 0.35 -16.66
CA PHE A 23 14.69 -0.92 -15.95
C PHE A 23 14.06 -1.98 -16.82
N GLN A 24 14.68 -3.14 -16.85
CA GLN A 24 14.24 -4.25 -17.68
C GLN A 24 14.17 -5.54 -16.87
N THR A 25 13.09 -6.27 -17.09
CA THR A 25 12.93 -7.68 -16.74
C THR A 25 12.90 -8.50 -18.02
N PRO A 26 12.85 -9.85 -17.97
CA PRO A 26 12.63 -10.65 -19.17
C PRO A 26 11.32 -10.36 -19.89
N ASP A 27 10.31 -9.81 -19.20
CA ASP A 27 8.95 -9.68 -19.70
C ASP A 27 8.57 -8.28 -20.14
N TRP A 28 9.22 -7.23 -19.58
CA TRP A 28 8.88 -5.83 -19.87
C TRP A 28 10.01 -4.87 -19.55
N MET A 29 9.89 -3.65 -20.07
CA MET A 29 10.74 -2.52 -19.73
C MET A 29 9.89 -1.39 -19.14
N SER A 30 10.50 -0.61 -18.24
CA SER A 30 9.93 0.63 -17.72
C SER A 30 11.01 1.70 -17.64
N ASP A 31 10.70 2.90 -18.08
CA ASP A 31 11.54 4.07 -17.91
C ASP A 31 11.08 4.89 -16.70
N GLY A 32 12.05 5.26 -15.90
CA GLY A 32 11.80 6.02 -14.69
C GLY A 32 11.15 5.21 -13.57
N TYR A 33 11.24 5.74 -12.39
CA TYR A 33 10.49 5.34 -11.22
C TYR A 33 10.67 6.41 -10.15
N TYR A 34 9.79 6.42 -9.17
CA TYR A 34 9.90 7.33 -8.05
C TYR A 34 10.03 6.57 -6.72
N THR A 35 10.71 7.17 -5.75
CA THR A 35 11.03 6.54 -4.46
C THR A 35 10.72 7.47 -3.29
N PHE A 36 9.64 8.22 -3.36
CA PHE A 36 9.30 9.18 -2.32
C PHE A 36 8.09 8.78 -1.46
N CYS A 37 7.44 7.63 -1.79
CA CYS A 37 6.31 7.09 -1.06
C CYS A 37 6.67 5.74 -0.38
N PRO A 38 7.52 5.72 0.67
CA PRO A 38 7.93 4.48 1.32
C PRO A 38 6.74 3.70 1.90
N ARG A 39 5.67 4.38 2.29
CA ARG A 39 4.45 3.79 2.83
C ARG A 39 3.77 2.86 1.83
N ASP A 40 3.90 3.14 0.53
CA ASP A 40 3.27 2.34 -0.52
C ASP A 40 4.04 1.07 -0.84
N SER A 41 5.36 1.09 -0.64
CA SER A 41 6.25 0.00 -1.04
C SER A 41 6.74 -0.86 0.12
N VAL A 42 6.57 -0.40 1.36
CA VAL A 42 7.09 -1.09 2.55
C VAL A 42 6.09 -1.06 3.68
N THR A 43 5.80 -2.22 4.25
CA THR A 43 5.07 -2.32 5.52
C THR A 43 5.96 -2.93 6.60
N VAL A 44 5.74 -2.51 7.85
CA VAL A 44 6.43 -3.09 9.02
C VAL A 44 5.37 -3.69 9.94
N ILE A 45 5.48 -4.97 10.22
CA ILE A 45 4.59 -5.70 11.13
C ILE A 45 5.45 -6.37 12.19
N GLY A 46 5.22 -6.02 13.47
CA GLY A 46 6.11 -6.41 14.56
C GLY A 46 7.53 -5.89 14.30
N ASP A 47 8.51 -6.77 14.31
CA ASP A 47 9.92 -6.52 14.01
C ASP A 47 10.31 -6.76 12.54
N THR A 48 9.33 -7.05 11.69
CA THR A 48 9.56 -7.49 10.32
C THR A 48 9.29 -6.38 9.31
N ILE A 49 10.29 -6.06 8.51
CA ILE A 49 10.19 -5.18 7.33
C ILE A 49 9.79 -6.05 6.14
N ILE A 50 8.66 -5.76 5.51
CA ILE A 50 8.15 -6.47 4.34
C ILE A 50 8.19 -5.53 3.14
N GLU A 51 9.00 -5.86 2.13
CA GLU A 51 8.96 -5.19 0.83
C GLU A 51 7.76 -5.70 0.03
N SER A 52 6.90 -4.81 -0.40
CA SER A 52 5.76 -5.14 -1.26
C SER A 52 6.19 -5.55 -2.66
N PRO A 53 5.42 -6.42 -3.33
CA PRO A 53 5.71 -6.82 -4.69
C PRO A 53 5.55 -5.68 -5.70
N MET A 54 4.73 -4.69 -5.39
CA MET A 54 4.29 -3.56 -6.20
C MET A 54 3.47 -3.95 -7.42
N THR A 55 2.42 -3.18 -7.66
CA THR A 55 1.46 -3.43 -8.73
C THR A 55 1.89 -2.85 -10.07
N LEU A 56 2.53 -1.69 -10.04
CA LEU A 56 2.94 -0.98 -11.26
C LEU A 56 4.38 -1.33 -11.66
N ARG A 57 4.60 -1.61 -12.94
CA ARG A 57 5.93 -1.87 -13.51
C ARG A 57 6.91 -0.72 -13.22
N SER A 58 6.45 0.53 -13.28
CA SER A 58 7.26 1.71 -12.95
C SER A 58 7.68 1.79 -11.48
N ARG A 59 7.00 1.07 -10.58
CA ARG A 59 7.29 1.03 -9.14
C ARG A 59 7.99 -0.24 -8.69
N TYR A 60 8.22 -1.19 -9.57
CA TYR A 60 8.74 -2.52 -9.26
C TYR A 60 10.05 -2.50 -8.48
N PHE A 61 10.93 -1.56 -8.78
CA PHE A 61 12.25 -1.41 -8.14
C PHE A 61 12.27 -0.34 -7.03
N GLU A 62 11.14 0.20 -6.64
CA GLU A 62 11.06 1.34 -5.72
C GLU A 62 11.74 1.07 -4.38
N THR A 63 11.64 -0.14 -3.85
CA THR A 63 12.27 -0.53 -2.57
C THR A 63 13.79 -0.48 -2.60
N PHE A 64 14.42 -0.50 -3.77
CA PHE A 64 15.89 -0.45 -3.90
C PHE A 64 16.48 0.84 -3.34
N GLY A 65 15.74 1.95 -3.39
CA GLY A 65 16.16 3.21 -2.79
C GLY A 65 16.31 3.17 -1.26
N PHE A 66 15.71 2.18 -0.59
CA PHE A 66 15.71 2.01 0.87
C PHE A 66 16.69 0.94 1.37
N ARG A 67 17.45 0.30 0.48
CA ARG A 67 18.34 -0.83 0.82
C ARG A 67 19.29 -0.55 1.97
N ASP A 68 19.94 0.60 1.99
CA ASP A 68 20.90 0.93 3.06
C ASP A 68 20.19 1.01 4.43
N GLN A 69 18.95 1.53 4.47
CA GLN A 69 18.15 1.59 5.67
C GLN A 69 17.74 0.19 6.15
N PHE A 70 17.34 -0.69 5.22
CA PHE A 70 16.95 -2.07 5.56
C PHE A 70 18.16 -2.87 6.08
N ILE A 71 19.34 -2.70 5.48
CA ILE A 71 20.58 -3.33 5.95
C ILE A 71 20.89 -2.90 7.39
N ASP A 72 20.77 -1.62 7.69
CA ASP A 72 21.02 -1.13 9.04
C ASP A 72 20.00 -1.66 10.06
N TYR A 73 18.70 -1.63 9.74
CA TYR A 73 17.69 -2.21 10.61
C TYR A 73 17.86 -3.72 10.81
N MET A 74 18.25 -4.44 9.76
CA MET A 74 18.57 -5.87 9.86
C MET A 74 19.76 -6.14 10.80
N LYS A 75 20.82 -5.31 10.72
CA LYS A 75 21.95 -5.38 11.65
C LYS A 75 21.57 -5.10 13.09
N ASP A 76 20.55 -4.26 13.30
CA ASP A 76 19.98 -3.92 14.59
C ASP A 76 18.94 -4.95 15.08
N GLY A 77 18.76 -6.07 14.35
CA GLY A 77 17.94 -7.21 14.76
C GLY A 77 16.55 -7.28 14.08
N ALA A 78 16.19 -6.34 13.22
CA ALA A 78 14.94 -6.45 12.47
C ALA A 78 14.98 -7.59 11.44
N ARG A 79 13.86 -8.25 11.25
CA ARG A 79 13.67 -9.19 10.15
C ARG A 79 13.39 -8.41 8.87
N TRP A 80 14.01 -8.80 7.79
CA TRP A 80 13.80 -8.18 6.49
C TRP A 80 13.44 -9.23 5.44
N VAL A 81 12.30 -9.06 4.80
CA VAL A 81 11.78 -10.00 3.81
C VAL A 81 11.23 -9.25 2.59
N SER A 82 11.36 -9.85 1.44
CA SER A 82 10.71 -9.40 0.21
C SER A 82 9.54 -10.34 -0.10
N ALA A 83 8.36 -9.80 -0.31
CA ALA A 83 7.25 -10.59 -0.86
C ALA A 83 7.64 -11.13 -2.25
N PRO A 84 7.05 -12.24 -2.71
CA PRO A 84 7.33 -12.76 -4.05
C PRO A 84 7.19 -11.67 -5.09
N LYS A 85 8.24 -11.42 -5.86
CA LYS A 85 8.19 -10.45 -6.95
C LYS A 85 7.44 -11.06 -8.14
N PRO A 86 6.28 -10.50 -8.52
CA PRO A 86 5.51 -10.99 -9.65
C PRO A 86 6.23 -10.67 -10.96
N ARG A 87 5.91 -11.42 -12.01
CA ARG A 87 6.41 -11.11 -13.34
C ARG A 87 5.78 -9.85 -13.93
N LEU A 88 4.60 -9.47 -13.48
CA LEU A 88 3.81 -8.34 -13.98
C LEU A 88 3.61 -8.41 -15.51
N THR A 89 3.34 -9.61 -16.02
CA THR A 89 2.93 -9.85 -17.39
C THR A 89 1.51 -9.34 -17.63
N ASP A 90 1.05 -9.26 -18.88
CA ASP A 90 -0.25 -8.65 -19.19
C ASP A 90 -1.45 -9.45 -18.63
N ASP A 91 -1.29 -10.74 -18.34
CA ASP A 91 -2.28 -11.57 -17.66
C ASP A 91 -2.51 -11.22 -16.18
N ASN A 92 -1.62 -10.41 -15.57
CA ASN A 92 -1.86 -9.83 -14.25
C ASN A 92 -2.90 -8.71 -14.28
N TYR A 93 -3.31 -8.23 -15.47
CA TYR A 93 -4.22 -7.10 -15.63
C TYR A 93 -5.34 -7.43 -16.60
N GLN A 94 -6.58 -7.21 -16.19
CA GLN A 94 -7.72 -7.19 -17.10
C GLN A 94 -8.11 -5.74 -17.43
N ARG A 95 -8.50 -5.50 -18.68
CA ARG A 95 -8.84 -4.15 -19.19
C ARG A 95 -10.20 -4.11 -19.90
N TYR A 96 -10.91 -5.23 -19.88
CA TYR A 96 -12.12 -5.39 -20.70
C TYR A 96 -13.40 -5.14 -19.91
N ASN A 97 -13.38 -5.33 -18.60
CA ASN A 97 -14.51 -5.07 -17.74
C ASN A 97 -14.14 -4.00 -16.70
N LEU A 98 -14.67 -2.80 -16.87
CA LEU A 98 -14.40 -1.65 -15.99
C LEU A 98 -15.16 -1.74 -14.66
N ASP A 99 -16.16 -2.63 -14.55
CA ASP A 99 -16.88 -2.89 -13.31
C ASP A 99 -16.13 -3.83 -12.36
N GLU A 100 -15.07 -4.47 -12.85
CA GLU A 100 -14.21 -5.35 -12.09
C GLU A 100 -12.84 -4.71 -11.81
N LEU A 101 -12.15 -5.24 -10.79
CA LEU A 101 -10.78 -4.80 -10.50
C LEU A 101 -9.87 -5.11 -11.71
N THR A 102 -9.04 -4.14 -12.05
CA THR A 102 -8.05 -4.31 -13.12
C THR A 102 -7.03 -5.40 -12.78
N LEU A 103 -6.67 -5.53 -11.49
CA LEU A 103 -5.70 -6.51 -11.04
C LEU A 103 -6.32 -7.90 -10.93
N THR A 104 -5.79 -8.86 -11.69
CA THR A 104 -6.21 -10.27 -11.65
C THR A 104 -5.60 -11.01 -10.45
N ASN A 105 -5.94 -12.29 -10.29
CA ASN A 105 -5.33 -13.18 -9.31
C ASN A 105 -4.31 -14.15 -9.94
N ALA A 106 -3.59 -13.75 -10.99
CA ALA A 106 -2.57 -14.59 -11.61
C ALA A 106 -1.35 -14.81 -10.70
N GLU A 107 -0.93 -13.77 -10.00
CA GLU A 107 0.18 -13.80 -9.04
C GLU A 107 -0.16 -13.02 -7.75
N PRO A 108 0.54 -13.26 -6.61
CA PRO A 108 0.37 -12.44 -5.41
C PRO A 108 0.88 -11.02 -5.65
N ILE A 109 -0.01 -10.05 -5.65
CA ILE A 109 0.33 -8.64 -5.93
C ILE A 109 -0.37 -7.74 -4.92
N PHE A 110 0.40 -6.82 -4.32
CA PHE A 110 -0.13 -5.75 -3.47
C PHE A 110 0.88 -4.61 -3.29
N ASP A 111 0.38 -3.41 -3.12
CA ASP A 111 1.12 -2.29 -2.55
C ASP A 111 0.96 -2.29 -1.02
N ALA A 112 1.99 -1.92 -0.27
CA ALA A 112 1.93 -1.88 1.19
C ALA A 112 0.86 -0.90 1.72
N ALA A 113 0.53 0.12 0.94
CA ALA A 113 -0.52 1.09 1.28
C ALA A 113 -1.95 0.51 1.23
N ASN A 114 -2.12 -0.74 0.79
CA ASN A 114 -3.38 -1.48 0.95
C ASN A 114 -3.53 -2.12 2.34
N ILE A 115 -2.54 -1.93 3.23
CA ILE A 115 -2.46 -2.60 4.51
C ILE A 115 -2.50 -1.57 5.64
N LEU A 116 -3.42 -1.74 6.60
CA LEU A 116 -3.40 -1.06 7.88
C LEU A 116 -3.21 -2.06 9.01
N ARG A 117 -2.39 -1.68 9.99
CA ARG A 117 -2.12 -2.49 11.18
C ARG A 117 -3.01 -2.03 12.33
N CYS A 118 -3.73 -2.96 12.90
CA CYS A 118 -4.59 -2.76 14.06
C CYS A 118 -4.22 -3.82 15.12
N ASN A 119 -3.11 -3.62 15.82
CA ASN A 119 -2.47 -4.64 16.67
C ASN A 119 -2.17 -5.92 15.87
N ASN A 120 -2.78 -7.05 16.27
CA ASN A 120 -2.64 -8.34 15.58
C ASN A 120 -3.64 -8.49 14.41
N ASP A 121 -4.55 -7.54 14.25
CA ASP A 121 -5.47 -7.49 13.12
C ASP A 121 -4.86 -6.64 11.98
N ILE A 122 -4.83 -7.20 10.81
CA ILE A 122 -4.29 -6.57 9.60
C ILE A 122 -5.45 -6.34 8.64
N LEU A 123 -5.80 -5.09 8.40
CA LEU A 123 -6.79 -4.74 7.40
C LEU A 123 -6.12 -4.70 6.03
N TYR A 124 -6.64 -5.43 5.07
CA TYR A 124 -6.12 -5.52 3.71
C TYR A 124 -7.23 -5.15 2.72
N LEU A 125 -7.05 -4.06 1.98
CA LEU A 125 -8.00 -3.61 0.96
C LEU A 125 -7.78 -4.37 -0.35
N LEU A 126 -8.85 -4.97 -0.87
CA LEU A 126 -8.91 -5.40 -2.28
C LEU A 126 -9.16 -4.19 -3.17
N SER A 127 -8.25 -3.94 -4.09
CA SER A 127 -8.32 -2.82 -5.01
C SER A 127 -7.52 -3.11 -6.28
N ASN A 128 -7.40 -2.13 -7.17
CA ASN A 128 -6.52 -2.23 -8.34
C ASN A 128 -5.01 -2.31 -7.97
N THR A 129 -4.66 -2.20 -6.69
CA THR A 129 -3.29 -2.32 -6.21
C THR A 129 -3.09 -3.39 -5.14
N GLY A 130 -4.06 -4.30 -4.98
CA GLY A 130 -3.94 -5.43 -4.05
C GLY A 130 -4.99 -6.50 -4.33
N ASN A 131 -4.54 -7.72 -4.65
CA ASN A 131 -5.40 -8.84 -5.01
C ASN A 131 -5.55 -9.89 -3.89
N LYS A 132 -6.48 -10.86 -4.09
CA LYS A 132 -6.76 -11.93 -3.11
C LYS A 132 -5.56 -12.84 -2.85
N LEU A 133 -4.73 -13.11 -3.87
CA LEU A 133 -3.52 -13.92 -3.69
C LEU A 133 -2.48 -13.18 -2.84
N GLY A 134 -2.37 -11.86 -2.97
CA GLY A 134 -1.52 -11.04 -2.10
C GLY A 134 -1.94 -11.12 -0.64
N ALA A 135 -3.24 -10.99 -0.36
CA ALA A 135 -3.80 -11.16 0.98
C ALA A 135 -3.53 -12.57 1.54
N LYS A 136 -3.73 -13.60 0.72
CA LYS A 136 -3.46 -15.00 1.11
C LYS A 136 -1.98 -15.23 1.41
N TRP A 137 -1.09 -14.68 0.58
CA TRP A 137 0.34 -14.77 0.84
C TRP A 137 0.71 -14.10 2.17
N LEU A 138 0.18 -12.90 2.41
CA LEU A 138 0.44 -12.15 3.63
C LEU A 138 -0.04 -12.92 4.86
N GLN A 139 -1.26 -13.48 4.85
CA GLN A 139 -1.76 -14.31 5.94
C GLN A 139 -0.87 -15.54 6.20
N ASN A 140 -0.47 -16.25 5.14
CA ASN A 140 0.40 -17.42 5.28
C ASN A 140 1.78 -17.05 5.83
N PHE A 141 2.31 -15.90 5.43
CA PHE A 141 3.59 -15.40 5.91
C PHE A 141 3.54 -14.99 7.40
N LEU A 142 2.47 -14.33 7.81
CA LEU A 142 2.29 -13.83 9.18
C LEU A 142 1.91 -14.95 10.17
N GLY A 143 1.38 -16.07 9.68
CA GLY A 143 0.93 -17.19 10.52
C GLY A 143 -0.29 -16.84 11.38
N ASP A 144 -0.46 -17.59 12.47
CA ASP A 144 -1.65 -17.51 13.34
C ASP A 144 -1.57 -16.36 14.37
N GLU A 145 -0.41 -15.72 14.50
CA GLU A 145 -0.24 -14.57 15.41
C GLU A 145 -1.03 -13.36 14.91
N TYR A 146 -1.18 -13.22 13.60
CA TYR A 146 -1.87 -12.12 12.96
C TYR A 146 -3.06 -12.62 12.15
N LYS A 147 -4.11 -11.80 12.10
CA LYS A 147 -5.29 -12.08 11.29
C LYS A 147 -5.45 -11.03 10.19
N VAL A 148 -5.39 -11.47 8.93
CA VAL A 148 -5.62 -10.60 7.77
C VAL A 148 -7.11 -10.55 7.45
N HIS A 149 -7.71 -9.37 7.60
CA HIS A 149 -9.09 -9.07 7.24
C HIS A 149 -9.12 -8.49 5.85
N VAL A 150 -9.68 -9.22 4.92
CA VAL A 150 -9.81 -8.79 3.53
C VAL A 150 -11.05 -7.92 3.40
N LEU A 151 -10.87 -6.66 2.99
CA LEU A 151 -11.92 -5.67 2.82
C LEU A 151 -12.31 -5.61 1.35
N GLU A 152 -13.48 -6.16 1.03
CA GLU A 152 -14.11 -6.09 -0.28
C GLU A 152 -15.15 -4.97 -0.29
N ASN A 153 -15.48 -4.43 -1.46
CA ASN A 153 -16.58 -3.47 -1.66
C ASN A 153 -16.48 -2.16 -0.85
N MET A 154 -15.27 -1.73 -0.56
CA MET A 154 -15.04 -0.46 0.15
C MET A 154 -14.54 0.64 -0.79
N TYR A 155 -13.42 0.37 -1.45
CA TYR A 155 -12.79 1.29 -2.38
C TYR A 155 -11.90 0.50 -3.34
N SER A 156 -12.26 0.51 -4.61
CA SER A 156 -11.61 -0.34 -5.61
C SER A 156 -10.40 0.29 -6.29
N TYR A 157 -10.23 1.62 -6.16
CA TYR A 157 -9.27 2.34 -7.00
C TYR A 157 -7.83 2.05 -6.64
N ILE A 158 -7.38 2.39 -5.40
CA ILE A 158 -5.97 2.32 -5.08
C ILE A 158 -5.73 1.91 -3.62
N HIS A 159 -5.43 2.81 -2.71
CA HIS A 159 -4.92 2.53 -1.36
C HIS A 159 -5.99 2.75 -0.26
N ILE A 160 -5.83 2.07 0.87
CA ILE A 160 -6.75 2.16 2.00
C ILE A 160 -6.60 3.47 2.80
N ASP A 161 -5.43 4.08 2.78
CA ASP A 161 -5.09 5.26 3.60
C ASP A 161 -5.88 6.52 3.24
N SER A 162 -6.49 6.57 2.05
CA SER A 162 -7.45 7.60 1.67
C SER A 162 -8.88 7.32 2.16
N THR A 163 -9.10 6.22 2.85
CA THR A 163 -10.41 5.71 3.26
C THR A 163 -10.51 5.56 4.77
N ILE A 164 -9.49 4.99 5.41
CA ILE A 164 -9.39 4.77 6.85
C ILE A 164 -8.02 5.25 7.35
N ALA A 165 -8.02 6.06 8.39
CA ALA A 165 -6.79 6.37 9.14
C ALA A 165 -6.97 5.98 10.62
N LEU A 166 -6.09 5.12 11.12
CA LEU A 166 -6.05 4.74 12.52
C LEU A 166 -5.25 5.80 13.29
N LEU A 167 -5.91 6.59 14.14
CA LEU A 167 -5.30 7.73 14.84
C LEU A 167 -4.61 7.28 16.13
N ARG A 168 -5.25 6.41 16.88
CA ARG A 168 -4.75 5.72 18.07
C ARG A 168 -5.63 4.50 18.33
N GLU A 169 -5.26 3.67 19.27
CA GLU A 169 -6.12 2.58 19.73
C GLU A 169 -7.50 3.13 20.15
N GLY A 170 -8.55 2.51 19.66
CA GLY A 170 -9.94 2.88 19.91
C GLY A 170 -10.43 4.13 19.16
N LEU A 171 -9.65 4.73 18.26
CA LEU A 171 -10.08 5.92 17.49
C LEU A 171 -9.60 5.87 16.04
N CYS A 172 -10.52 6.04 15.10
CA CYS A 172 -10.23 6.13 13.67
C CYS A 172 -10.89 7.33 13.00
N LEU A 173 -10.28 7.78 11.91
CA LEU A 173 -10.82 8.77 10.98
C LEU A 173 -11.29 8.03 9.73
N LEU A 174 -12.50 8.31 9.27
CA LEU A 174 -13.17 7.59 8.19
C LEU A 174 -13.67 8.54 7.12
N ASN A 175 -13.56 8.10 5.88
CA ASN A 175 -14.19 8.77 4.74
C ASN A 175 -15.63 8.23 4.56
N PRO A 176 -16.68 9.06 4.82
CA PRO A 176 -18.07 8.60 4.77
C PRO A 176 -18.56 8.27 3.35
N GLU A 177 -17.85 8.71 2.31
CA GLU A 177 -18.19 8.35 0.93
C GLU A 177 -17.81 6.89 0.59
N ARG A 178 -16.98 6.25 1.42
CA ARG A 178 -16.43 4.92 1.16
C ARG A 178 -16.69 3.93 2.28
N VAL A 179 -16.87 4.42 3.49
CA VAL A 179 -17.12 3.59 4.68
C VAL A 179 -18.49 3.90 5.24
N ASN A 180 -19.25 2.85 5.50
CA ASN A 180 -20.58 2.91 6.12
C ASN A 180 -20.75 1.72 7.09
N GLU A 181 -21.92 1.56 7.68
CA GLU A 181 -22.19 0.49 8.65
C GLU A 181 -22.09 -0.92 8.05
N ASP A 182 -22.43 -1.07 6.76
CA ASP A 182 -22.47 -2.38 6.10
C ASP A 182 -21.07 -2.90 5.74
N ASN A 183 -20.14 -1.99 5.36
CA ASN A 183 -18.79 -2.35 4.94
C ASN A 183 -17.71 -2.05 5.99
N MET A 184 -18.10 -1.54 7.16
CA MET A 184 -17.19 -1.27 8.28
C MET A 184 -16.45 -2.54 8.72
N PRO A 185 -15.11 -2.53 8.76
CA PRO A 185 -14.35 -3.65 9.33
C PRO A 185 -14.80 -3.97 10.76
N GLU A 186 -15.04 -5.24 11.04
CA GLU A 186 -15.55 -5.70 12.34
C GLU A 186 -14.70 -5.19 13.51
N VAL A 187 -13.37 -5.20 13.35
CA VAL A 187 -12.41 -4.74 14.37
C VAL A 187 -12.54 -3.25 14.70
N LEU A 188 -13.16 -2.45 13.84
CA LEU A 188 -13.36 -1.02 14.04
C LEU A 188 -14.76 -0.66 14.52
N LYS A 189 -15.70 -1.60 14.58
CA LYS A 189 -17.09 -1.31 14.96
C LYS A 189 -17.20 -0.73 16.37
N SER A 190 -16.39 -1.21 17.31
CA SER A 190 -16.37 -0.73 18.69
C SER A 190 -15.53 0.54 18.91
N TRP A 191 -14.81 1.01 17.90
CA TRP A 191 -13.95 2.17 18.01
C TRP A 191 -14.74 3.48 17.92
N ASP A 192 -14.24 4.53 18.55
CA ASP A 192 -14.68 5.90 18.31
C ASP A 192 -14.33 6.32 16.87
N LYS A 193 -15.21 7.04 16.24
CA LYS A 193 -15.11 7.42 14.83
C LYS A 193 -15.17 8.93 14.66
N ILE A 194 -14.20 9.47 13.95
CA ILE A 194 -14.25 10.81 13.40
C ILE A 194 -14.57 10.65 11.91
N TRP A 195 -15.66 11.23 11.48
CA TRP A 195 -16.04 11.25 10.08
C TRP A 195 -15.46 12.48 9.40
N CYS A 196 -14.82 12.29 8.25
CA CYS A 196 -14.41 13.43 7.43
C CYS A 196 -15.64 14.25 7.04
N PRO A 197 -15.53 15.59 7.01
CA PRO A 197 -16.58 16.40 6.42
C PRO A 197 -16.75 16.04 4.95
N PRO A 198 -17.93 16.27 4.35
CA PRO A 198 -18.10 16.13 2.91
C PRO A 198 -17.03 16.95 2.18
N CYS A 199 -16.51 16.42 1.08
CA CYS A 199 -15.59 17.16 0.23
C CYS A 199 -16.30 18.43 -0.26
N GLU A 200 -15.65 19.60 -0.14
CA GLU A 200 -16.14 20.80 -0.80
C GLU A 200 -16.10 20.56 -2.32
N ASP A 201 -17.16 20.98 -3.00
CA ASP A 201 -17.15 21.04 -4.46
C ASP A 201 -16.23 22.18 -4.90
N ILE A 202 -14.99 21.84 -5.16
CA ILE A 202 -13.96 22.79 -5.62
C ILE A 202 -14.00 23.00 -7.14
N GLY A 203 -15.08 22.54 -7.76
CA GLY A 203 -15.33 22.67 -9.19
C GLY A 203 -14.63 21.60 -10.03
N TYR A 204 -14.81 21.70 -11.34
CA TYR A 204 -14.26 20.76 -12.31
C TYR A 204 -12.73 20.88 -12.41
N TYR A 205 -12.02 19.83 -12.02
CA TYR A 205 -10.56 19.69 -12.18
C TYR A 205 -10.17 19.10 -13.55
N GLY A 206 -10.84 19.48 -14.62
CA GLY A 206 -10.50 18.98 -15.94
C GLY A 206 -10.41 17.45 -15.99
N ASP A 207 -9.68 16.92 -16.95
CA ASP A 207 -9.50 15.47 -17.16
C ASP A 207 -8.54 14.78 -16.18
N PHE A 208 -8.27 15.36 -15.00
CA PHE A 208 -7.40 14.76 -13.99
C PHE A 208 -7.89 13.37 -13.54
N ASN A 209 -9.20 13.14 -13.57
CA ASN A 209 -9.78 11.84 -13.26
C ASN A 209 -9.54 10.78 -14.35
N HIS A 210 -9.19 11.17 -15.56
CA HIS A 210 -8.87 10.26 -16.66
C HIS A 210 -7.38 9.98 -16.80
N ALA A 211 -6.51 10.75 -16.15
CA ALA A 211 -5.07 10.56 -16.20
C ALA A 211 -4.54 9.52 -15.19
N SER A 212 -5.40 9.00 -14.32
CA SER A 212 -5.05 8.01 -13.28
C SER A 212 -5.62 6.61 -13.56
N THR A 213 -6.15 6.39 -14.76
CA THR A 213 -6.59 5.07 -15.23
C THR A 213 -5.58 4.44 -16.18
#